data_6d4037261c0dbad13e5c519e387b6e31
#
_entry.id   6d4037261c0dbad13e5c519e387b6e31
#
_cell.length_a   1.000
_cell.length_b   1.000
_cell.length_c   1.000
_cell.angle_alpha   90.00
_cell.angle_beta   90.00
_cell.angle_gamma   90.00
#
_symmetry.space_group_name_H-M   'P 1'
#
loop_
_entity.id
_entity.type
_entity.pdbx_description
1 polymer ?
#
loop_
_entity_poly.entity_id
_entity_poly.type
_entity_poly.pdbx_seq_one_letter_code
_entity_poly.pdbx_strand_id
1 'polypeptide(L)'
;MISYRLEIITHADAETRSLGQQIGFFLSHGLIVALTGDLGSGKTCLVQGLAKGLGVSDEYPVTSPTYTLINEYPGRLKLYHVDLYRLENPVDCDDIGLYDILDSGDVVAIEWADRMQPDDLVEYLSIAFDILDDSLRKLTLTASGQPAVNLLKMLEKI
;
A
#
# COMPACT_ATOMS: atom_id res chain seq x y z
N MET A 1 -19.61 -8.40 2.08
CA MET A 1 -18.20 -8.81 1.86
C MET A 1 -17.52 -9.02 3.21
N ILE A 2 -16.64 -10.03 3.32
CA ILE A 2 -15.87 -10.30 4.54
C ILE A 2 -14.90 -9.15 4.79
N SER A 3 -14.84 -8.68 6.04
CA SER A 3 -13.90 -7.64 6.44
C SER A 3 -13.22 -7.98 7.76
N TYR A 4 -12.07 -7.35 8.01
CA TYR A 4 -11.28 -7.55 9.22
C TYR A 4 -10.44 -6.29 9.46
N ARG A 5 -10.15 -5.98 10.73
CA ARG A 5 -9.45 -4.74 11.07
C ARG A 5 -8.39 -4.96 12.15
N LEU A 6 -7.22 -4.35 11.97
CA LEU A 6 -6.16 -4.28 12.97
C LEU A 6 -5.70 -2.84 13.14
N GLU A 7 -5.29 -2.50 14.36
CA GLU A 7 -4.60 -1.24 14.64
C GLU A 7 -3.18 -1.55 15.11
N ILE A 8 -2.20 -0.87 14.51
CA ILE A 8 -0.78 -1.07 14.83
C ILE A 8 -0.15 0.30 15.07
N ILE A 9 0.63 0.40 16.16
CA ILE A 9 1.40 1.61 16.47
C ILE A 9 2.85 1.36 16.06
N THR A 10 3.41 2.28 15.27
CA THR A 10 4.84 2.28 14.97
C THR A 10 5.51 3.49 15.62
N HIS A 11 6.73 3.29 16.11
CA HIS A 11 7.48 4.28 16.89
C HIS A 11 8.61 4.93 16.11
N ALA A 12 8.88 4.43 14.90
CA ALA A 12 9.94 4.93 14.03
C ALA A 12 9.69 4.47 12.59
N ASP A 13 10.32 5.13 11.63
CA ASP A 13 10.26 4.76 10.22
C ASP A 13 10.70 3.31 10.00
N ALA A 14 11.70 2.85 10.75
CA ALA A 14 12.18 1.46 10.65
C ALA A 14 11.08 0.45 11.00
N GLU A 15 10.22 0.77 11.97
CA GLU A 15 9.10 -0.10 12.34
C GLU A 15 8.02 -0.10 11.26
N THR A 16 7.76 1.04 10.66
CA THR A 16 6.81 1.13 9.54
C THR A 16 7.32 0.34 8.33
N ARG A 17 8.62 0.44 8.01
CA ARG A 17 9.23 -0.38 6.94
C ARG A 17 9.16 -1.87 7.26
N SER A 18 9.44 -2.24 8.52
CA SER A 18 9.36 -3.63 8.96
C SER A 18 7.95 -4.20 8.77
N LEU A 19 6.93 -3.44 9.10
CA LEU A 19 5.54 -3.84 8.86
C LEU A 19 5.29 -4.06 7.36
N GLY A 20 5.73 -3.13 6.52
CA GLY A 20 5.61 -3.27 5.07
C GLY A 20 6.31 -4.53 4.57
N GLN A 21 7.50 -4.82 5.09
CA GLN A 21 8.27 -6.01 4.71
C GLN A 21 7.53 -7.30 5.09
N GLN A 22 6.91 -7.34 6.26
CA GLN A 22 6.10 -8.48 6.68
C GLN A 22 4.90 -8.69 5.76
N ILE A 23 4.21 -7.61 5.40
CA ILE A 23 3.10 -7.67 4.45
C ILE A 23 3.57 -8.28 3.11
N GLY A 24 4.65 -7.75 2.55
CA GLY A 24 5.19 -8.24 1.29
C GLY A 24 5.63 -9.70 1.36
N PHE A 25 6.27 -10.08 2.46
CA PHE A 25 6.72 -11.45 2.68
C PHE A 25 5.56 -12.45 2.68
N PHE A 26 4.43 -12.10 3.29
CA PHE A 26 3.27 -12.98 3.39
C PHE A 26 2.42 -13.04 2.12
N LEU A 27 2.60 -12.12 1.19
CA LEU A 27 1.84 -12.15 -0.05
C LEU A 27 2.29 -13.31 -0.95
N SER A 28 1.35 -14.15 -1.32
CA SER A 28 1.57 -15.26 -2.25
C SER A 28 1.03 -14.96 -3.66
N HIS A 29 0.22 -13.93 -3.80
CA HIS A 29 -0.37 -13.49 -5.06
C HIS A 29 -0.67 -11.99 -4.96
N GLY A 30 -1.08 -11.38 -6.07
CA GLY A 30 -1.34 -9.95 -6.12
C GLY A 30 -2.41 -9.49 -5.16
N LEU A 31 -2.27 -8.25 -4.69
CA LEU A 31 -3.23 -7.60 -3.81
C LEU A 31 -3.11 -6.09 -4.00
N ILE A 32 -4.24 -5.40 -3.93
CA ILE A 32 -4.26 -3.94 -3.93
C ILE A 32 -4.11 -3.46 -2.49
N VAL A 33 -3.16 -2.55 -2.26
CA VAL A 33 -2.91 -1.93 -0.96
C VAL A 33 -3.16 -0.43 -1.10
N ALA A 34 -4.23 0.04 -0.49
CA ALA A 34 -4.67 1.43 -0.57
C ALA A 34 -4.19 2.20 0.67
N LEU A 35 -3.38 3.23 0.46
CA LEU A 35 -2.71 3.98 1.53
C LEU A 35 -3.28 5.39 1.59
N THR A 36 -3.71 5.80 2.80
CA THR A 36 -4.23 7.14 3.05
C THR A 36 -3.56 7.75 4.27
N GLY A 37 -3.48 9.06 4.31
CA GLY A 37 -2.86 9.79 5.41
C GLY A 37 -2.19 11.06 4.91
N ASP A 38 -1.89 11.96 5.84
CA ASP A 38 -1.27 13.24 5.52
C ASP A 38 0.13 13.09 4.94
N LEU A 39 0.62 14.14 4.30
CA LEU A 39 2.00 14.21 3.82
C LEU A 39 2.96 13.94 4.98
N GLY A 40 3.95 13.09 4.77
CA GLY A 40 4.92 12.73 5.81
C GLY A 40 4.42 11.72 6.83
N SER A 41 3.27 11.07 6.60
CA SER A 41 2.73 10.10 7.54
C SER A 41 3.41 8.73 7.49
N GLY A 42 4.19 8.43 6.43
CA GLY A 42 4.93 7.18 6.32
C GLY A 42 4.43 6.24 5.22
N LYS A 43 3.58 6.72 4.32
CA LYS A 43 3.05 5.88 3.23
C LYS A 43 4.16 5.32 2.33
N THR A 44 5.06 6.18 1.86
CA THR A 44 6.20 5.74 1.03
C THR A 44 7.13 4.82 1.81
N CYS A 45 7.35 5.12 3.08
CA CYS A 45 8.16 4.30 3.99
C CYS A 45 7.62 2.85 4.05
N LEU A 46 6.31 2.70 4.18
CA LEU A 46 5.68 1.37 4.16
C LEU A 46 5.88 0.68 2.82
N VAL A 47 5.75 1.39 1.70
CA VAL A 47 5.94 0.82 0.36
C VAL A 47 7.39 0.37 0.18
N GLN A 48 8.37 1.09 0.72
CA GLN A 48 9.78 0.66 0.72
C GLN A 48 9.93 -0.70 1.39
N GLY A 49 9.28 -0.89 2.52
CA GLY A 49 9.27 -2.19 3.21
C GLY A 49 8.55 -3.26 2.40
N LEU A 50 7.38 -2.92 1.85
CA LEU A 50 6.59 -3.82 1.02
C LEU A 50 7.43 -4.36 -0.16
N ALA A 51 8.13 -3.48 -0.85
CA ALA A 51 9.01 -3.85 -1.95
C ALA A 51 10.09 -4.84 -1.51
N LYS A 52 10.70 -4.58 -0.35
CA LYS A 52 11.72 -5.47 0.21
C LYS A 52 11.15 -6.86 0.52
N GLY A 53 9.95 -6.91 1.10
CA GLY A 53 9.26 -8.17 1.38
C GLY A 53 8.88 -8.94 0.12
N LEU A 54 8.65 -8.24 -0.98
CA LEU A 54 8.36 -8.84 -2.28
C LEU A 54 9.63 -9.27 -3.03
N GLY A 55 10.81 -9.04 -2.46
CA GLY A 55 12.08 -9.44 -3.09
C GLY A 55 12.57 -8.47 -4.16
N VAL A 56 12.13 -7.23 -4.14
CA VAL A 56 12.66 -6.20 -5.04
C VAL A 56 14.11 -5.92 -4.66
N SER A 57 15.01 -5.97 -5.64
CA SER A 57 16.44 -5.74 -5.43
C SER A 57 16.73 -4.30 -5.00
N ASP A 58 17.78 -4.12 -4.17
CA ASP A 58 18.25 -2.79 -3.77
C ASP A 58 18.76 -1.95 -4.96
N GLU A 59 18.98 -2.58 -6.12
CA GLU A 59 19.30 -1.87 -7.37
C GLU A 59 18.13 -0.97 -7.82
N TYR A 60 16.92 -1.22 -7.36
CA TYR A 60 15.73 -0.45 -7.68
C TYR A 60 15.25 0.30 -6.44
N PRO A 61 15.84 1.46 -6.13
CA PRO A 61 15.42 2.23 -4.96
C PRO A 61 13.98 2.69 -5.08
N VAL A 62 13.20 2.44 -4.05
CA VAL A 62 11.79 2.82 -4.02
C VAL A 62 11.67 4.25 -3.51
N THR A 63 11.18 5.12 -4.37
CA THR A 63 10.96 6.54 -4.07
C THR A 63 9.51 6.90 -4.37
N SER A 64 9.05 8.02 -3.81
CA SER A 64 7.69 8.48 -4.07
C SER A 64 7.52 8.82 -5.56
N PRO A 65 6.51 8.26 -6.25
CA PRO A 65 6.25 8.57 -7.65
C PRO A 65 5.35 9.79 -7.83
N THR A 66 5.51 10.83 -7.00
CA THR A 66 4.66 12.02 -7.03
C THR A 66 4.63 12.69 -8.42
N TYR A 67 5.77 12.68 -9.13
CA TYR A 67 5.85 13.29 -10.46
C TYR A 67 5.64 12.31 -11.60
N THR A 68 6.07 11.04 -11.44
CA THR A 68 5.90 10.01 -12.45
C THR A 68 4.53 9.33 -12.37
N LEU A 69 3.85 9.44 -11.23
CA LEU A 69 2.55 8.86 -10.88
C LEU A 69 2.59 7.35 -10.68
N ILE A 70 3.32 6.60 -11.49
CA ILE A 70 3.40 5.13 -11.40
C ILE A 70 4.83 4.68 -11.63
N ASN A 71 5.36 3.91 -10.68
CA ASN A 71 6.63 3.19 -10.82
C ASN A 71 6.37 1.69 -10.77
N GLU A 72 7.16 0.91 -11.51
CA GLU A 72 7.10 -0.55 -11.52
C GLU A 72 8.39 -1.12 -10.95
N TYR A 73 8.29 -2.17 -10.15
CA TYR A 73 9.44 -2.84 -9.56
C TYR A 73 9.33 -4.35 -9.76
N PRO A 74 10.37 -5.00 -10.33
CA PRO A 74 10.38 -6.46 -10.43
C PRO A 74 10.72 -7.09 -9.09
N GLY A 75 10.01 -8.14 -8.74
CA GLY A 75 10.24 -8.88 -7.51
C GLY A 75 9.69 -10.30 -7.66
N ARG A 76 9.62 -11.03 -6.55
CA ARG A 76 8.95 -12.34 -6.53
C ARG A 76 7.51 -12.19 -7.03
N LEU A 77 6.86 -11.12 -6.63
CA LEU A 77 5.63 -10.60 -7.24
C LEU A 77 5.95 -9.19 -7.74
N LYS A 78 5.43 -8.82 -8.89
CA LYS A 78 5.62 -7.47 -9.44
C LYS A 78 4.88 -6.46 -8.58
N LEU A 79 5.51 -5.32 -8.33
CA LEU A 79 4.94 -4.22 -7.56
C LEU A 79 4.74 -3.01 -8.47
N TYR A 80 3.51 -2.51 -8.50
CA TYR A 80 3.21 -1.16 -8.99
C TYR A 80 3.08 -0.23 -7.80
N HIS A 81 3.80 0.87 -7.82
CA HIS A 81 3.70 1.93 -6.82
C HIS A 81 3.06 3.14 -7.48
N VAL A 82 1.88 3.52 -7.02
CA VAL A 82 1.05 4.59 -7.58
C VAL A 82 0.94 5.71 -6.55
N ASP A 83 1.04 6.97 -6.99
CA ASP A 83 0.84 8.13 -6.12
C ASP A 83 -0.15 9.08 -6.79
N LEU A 84 -1.30 9.28 -6.16
CA LEU A 84 -2.38 10.10 -6.71
C LEU A 84 -2.40 11.52 -6.15
N TYR A 85 -1.33 11.95 -5.45
CA TYR A 85 -1.28 13.26 -4.79
C TYR A 85 -1.59 14.42 -5.74
N ARG A 86 -1.12 14.35 -6.99
CA ARG A 86 -1.27 15.40 -7.98
C ARG A 86 -2.55 15.33 -8.81
N LEU A 87 -3.33 14.26 -8.69
CA LEU A 87 -4.59 14.14 -9.41
C LEU A 87 -5.67 14.97 -8.73
N GLU A 88 -6.35 15.81 -9.50
CA GLU A 88 -7.40 16.68 -8.98
C GLU A 88 -8.77 16.00 -9.01
N ASN A 89 -9.00 15.12 -9.98
CA ASN A 89 -10.27 14.43 -10.19
C ASN A 89 -10.10 12.92 -10.25
N PRO A 90 -11.03 12.14 -9.65
CA PRO A 90 -10.99 10.67 -9.75
C PRO A 90 -11.00 10.13 -11.18
N VAL A 91 -11.64 10.83 -12.13
CA VAL A 91 -11.67 10.41 -13.53
C VAL A 91 -10.30 10.41 -14.20
N ASP A 92 -9.34 11.18 -13.65
CA ASP A 92 -7.98 11.24 -14.18
C ASP A 92 -7.22 9.93 -13.97
N CYS A 93 -7.72 9.04 -13.09
CA CYS A 93 -7.14 7.73 -12.86
C CYS A 93 -7.13 6.87 -14.13
N ASP A 94 -8.16 6.97 -14.96
CA ASP A 94 -8.22 6.24 -16.23
C ASP A 94 -7.13 6.73 -17.21
N ASP A 95 -6.88 8.04 -17.23
CA ASP A 95 -5.90 8.65 -18.13
C ASP A 95 -4.48 8.17 -17.88
N ILE A 96 -4.15 7.76 -16.64
CA ILE A 96 -2.83 7.23 -16.30
C ILE A 96 -2.74 5.70 -16.41
N GLY A 97 -3.83 5.04 -16.83
CA GLY A 97 -3.87 3.59 -16.99
C GLY A 97 -4.04 2.81 -15.69
N LEU A 98 -4.52 3.46 -14.64
CA LEU A 98 -4.64 2.82 -13.31
C LEU A 98 -5.57 1.61 -13.32
N TYR A 99 -6.69 1.68 -14.05
CA TYR A 99 -7.66 0.58 -14.04
C TYR A 99 -7.08 -0.71 -14.64
N ASP A 100 -6.25 -0.61 -15.68
CA ASP A 100 -5.56 -1.76 -16.24
C ASP A 100 -4.59 -2.38 -15.23
N ILE A 101 -3.91 -1.53 -14.45
CA ILE A 101 -2.98 -1.97 -13.40
C ILE A 101 -3.74 -2.69 -12.29
N LEU A 102 -4.90 -2.17 -11.87
CA LEU A 102 -5.72 -2.80 -10.85
C LEU A 102 -6.19 -4.20 -11.26
N ASP A 103 -6.40 -4.42 -12.55
CA ASP A 103 -6.84 -5.70 -13.10
C ASP A 103 -5.68 -6.64 -13.44
N SER A 104 -4.43 -6.22 -13.23
CA SER A 104 -3.24 -6.99 -13.65
C SER A 104 -3.01 -8.27 -12.85
N GLY A 105 -3.52 -8.35 -11.62
CA GLY A 105 -3.23 -9.45 -10.72
C GLY A 105 -1.88 -9.31 -10.00
N ASP A 106 -1.20 -8.18 -10.16
CA ASP A 106 0.05 -7.86 -9.47
C ASP A 106 -0.22 -7.18 -8.13
N VAL A 107 0.83 -6.91 -7.37
CA VAL A 107 0.71 -6.11 -6.14
C VAL A 107 0.68 -4.64 -6.54
N VAL A 108 -0.32 -3.91 -6.08
CA VAL A 108 -0.49 -2.49 -6.40
C VAL A 108 -0.60 -1.70 -5.10
N ALA A 109 0.39 -0.86 -4.81
CA ALA A 109 0.37 0.04 -3.66
C ALA A 109 0.00 1.45 -4.15
N ILE A 110 -1.08 2.01 -3.62
CA ILE A 110 -1.62 3.29 -4.06
C ILE A 110 -1.55 4.28 -2.91
N GLU A 111 -0.68 5.30 -3.01
CA GLU A 111 -0.66 6.43 -2.07
C GLU A 111 -1.73 7.44 -2.48
N TRP A 112 -2.33 8.10 -1.49
CA TRP A 112 -3.45 9.02 -1.69
C TRP A 112 -4.64 8.33 -2.35
N ALA A 113 -4.91 7.11 -1.92
CA ALA A 113 -5.99 6.30 -2.50
C ALA A 113 -7.39 6.91 -2.31
N ASP A 114 -7.54 7.81 -1.34
CA ASP A 114 -8.78 8.57 -1.13
C ASP A 114 -9.10 9.54 -2.29
N ARG A 115 -8.16 9.73 -3.22
CA ARG A 115 -8.40 10.47 -4.48
C ARG A 115 -9.19 9.67 -5.51
N MET A 116 -9.32 8.36 -5.32
CA MET A 116 -10.12 7.49 -6.18
C MET A 116 -11.60 7.57 -5.81
N GLN A 117 -12.47 7.09 -6.73
CA GLN A 117 -13.87 6.91 -6.39
C GLN A 117 -14.03 5.75 -5.40
N PRO A 118 -14.95 5.86 -4.42
CA PRO A 118 -15.10 4.84 -3.37
C PRO A 118 -15.33 3.41 -3.89
N ASP A 119 -15.99 3.26 -5.03
CA ASP A 119 -16.37 1.95 -5.58
C ASP A 119 -15.33 1.36 -6.53
N ASP A 120 -14.21 2.06 -6.77
CA ASP A 120 -13.17 1.58 -7.68
C ASP A 120 -12.42 0.36 -7.15
N LEU A 121 -12.38 0.18 -5.83
CA LEU A 121 -11.70 -0.93 -5.18
C LEU A 121 -12.73 -1.86 -4.54
N VAL A 122 -12.59 -3.17 -4.77
CA VAL A 122 -13.52 -4.18 -4.24
C VAL A 122 -12.82 -5.09 -3.23
N GLU A 123 -11.76 -5.76 -3.63
CA GLU A 123 -10.96 -6.60 -2.73
C GLU A 123 -9.59 -5.97 -2.53
N TYR A 124 -9.31 -5.49 -1.31
CA TYR A 124 -8.08 -4.74 -1.07
C TYR A 124 -7.77 -4.65 0.41
N LEU A 125 -6.53 -4.28 0.71
CA LEU A 125 -6.10 -3.88 2.05
C LEU A 125 -6.01 -2.36 2.10
N SER A 126 -6.75 -1.74 3.01
CA SER A 126 -6.66 -0.30 3.27
C SER A 126 -5.77 -0.06 4.48
N ILE A 127 -4.83 0.88 4.39
CA ILE A 127 -3.99 1.30 5.51
C ILE A 127 -4.12 2.81 5.67
N ALA A 128 -4.74 3.23 6.76
CA ALA A 128 -4.87 4.65 7.11
C ALA A 128 -3.81 5.01 8.16
N PHE A 129 -3.05 6.07 7.88
CA PHE A 129 -1.96 6.53 8.74
C PHE A 129 -2.41 7.77 9.51
N ASP A 130 -2.29 7.71 10.84
CA ASP A 130 -2.50 8.85 11.73
C ASP A 130 -1.18 9.24 12.39
N ILE A 131 -0.80 10.50 12.27
CA ILE A 131 0.38 11.07 12.93
C ILE A 131 -0.02 11.40 14.37
N LEU A 132 0.58 10.69 15.35
CA LEU A 132 0.31 10.92 16.76
C LEU A 132 1.31 11.89 17.38
N ASP A 133 2.58 11.81 16.99
CA ASP A 133 3.63 12.80 17.28
C ASP A 133 4.75 12.68 16.24
N ASP A 134 5.91 13.30 16.49
CA ASP A 134 7.00 13.37 15.50
C ASP A 134 7.43 12.00 14.97
N SER A 135 7.44 10.97 15.79
CA SER A 135 7.87 9.62 15.38
C SER A 135 6.78 8.57 15.50
N LEU A 136 5.70 8.87 16.21
CA LEU A 136 4.66 7.91 16.53
C LEU A 136 3.56 7.93 15.49
N ARG A 137 3.21 6.76 14.97
CA ARG A 137 2.16 6.60 13.95
C ARG A 137 1.18 5.52 14.38
N LYS A 138 -0.09 5.75 14.12
CA LYS A 138 -1.12 4.71 14.23
C LYS A 138 -1.55 4.31 12.84
N LEU A 139 -1.42 3.04 12.53
CA LEU A 139 -1.84 2.47 11.27
C LEU A 139 -3.10 1.64 11.50
N THR A 140 -4.16 1.98 10.80
CA THR A 140 -5.41 1.21 10.82
C THR A 140 -5.49 0.41 9.53
N LEU A 141 -5.37 -0.91 9.64
CA LEU A 141 -5.41 -1.83 8.52
C LEU A 141 -6.81 -2.44 8.44
N THR A 142 -7.47 -2.22 7.33
CA THR A 142 -8.82 -2.75 7.09
C THR A 142 -8.80 -3.60 5.84
N ALA A 143 -9.13 -4.88 6.00
CA ALA A 143 -9.19 -5.82 4.90
C ALA A 143 -10.60 -5.90 4.35
N SER A 144 -10.74 -5.86 3.03
CA SER A 144 -11.98 -6.11 2.30
C SER A 144 -11.76 -7.29 1.37
N GLY A 145 -12.52 -8.37 1.57
CA GLY A 145 -12.38 -9.61 0.82
C GLY A 145 -11.43 -10.60 1.47
N GLN A 146 -11.61 -11.87 1.12
CA GLN A 146 -10.92 -12.98 1.79
C GLN A 146 -9.39 -12.93 1.71
N PRO A 147 -8.77 -12.59 0.55
CA PRO A 147 -7.31 -12.54 0.48
C PRO A 147 -6.70 -11.55 1.48
N ALA A 148 -7.28 -10.36 1.61
CA ALA A 148 -6.80 -9.35 2.54
C ALA A 148 -7.05 -9.76 3.99
N VAL A 149 -8.20 -10.37 4.28
CA VAL A 149 -8.51 -10.90 5.62
C VAL A 149 -7.49 -11.96 6.03
N ASN A 150 -7.17 -12.89 5.15
CA ASN A 150 -6.18 -13.93 5.41
C ASN A 150 -4.81 -13.33 5.73
N LEU A 151 -4.41 -12.30 5.00
CA LEU A 151 -3.16 -11.59 5.22
C LEU A 151 -3.11 -10.97 6.63
N LEU A 152 -4.16 -10.25 7.03
CA LEU A 152 -4.20 -9.61 8.35
C LEU A 152 -4.16 -10.64 9.48
N LYS A 153 -4.81 -11.78 9.30
CA LYS A 153 -4.77 -12.85 10.30
C LYS A 153 -3.36 -13.44 10.44
N MET A 154 -2.60 -13.51 9.35
CA MET A 154 -1.18 -13.92 9.42
C MET A 154 -0.32 -12.90 10.16
N LEU A 155 -0.53 -11.61 9.89
CA LEU A 155 0.17 -10.53 10.58
C LEU A 155 -0.10 -10.53 12.08
N GLU A 156 -1.33 -10.80 12.48
CA GLU A 156 -1.75 -10.78 13.88
C GLU A 156 -1.06 -11.85 14.71
N LYS A 157 -0.58 -12.93 14.08
CA LYS A 157 0.07 -14.05 14.77
C LYS A 157 1.57 -13.86 15.01
N ILE A 158 2.15 -12.78 14.58
CA ILE A 158 3.59 -12.51 14.72
C ILE A 158 3.94 -11.92 16.09
#